data_125afe7e2c4e8e9c20f9d1d49da56dd8
#
_entry.id   125afe7e2c4e8e9c20f9d1d49da56dd8
#
_cell.length_a   1.000
_cell.length_b   1.000
_cell.length_c   1.000
_cell.angle_alpha   90.00
_cell.angle_beta   90.00
_cell.angle_gamma   90.00
#
_symmetry.space_group_name_H-M   'P 1'
#
loop_
_entity.id
_entity.type
_entity.pdbx_description
1 polymer ?
#
loop_
_entity_poly.entity_id
_entity_poly.type
_entity_poly.pdbx_seq_one_letter_code
_entity_poly.pdbx_strand_id
1 'polypeptide(L)'
;RPPRSTLFPYTTLFRSTPSMKEHIANLSGGNQQKVIVARWLANDPDVLIMDEPTRGIDVGAKHEIYEIMSDLAKQGKAIIMISSEMSELLGMADRICVMCNGKLTGEIDQPEEMTQARVMSFATKF
;
A
#
# COMPACT_ATOMS: atom_id res chain seq x y z
N ARG A 1 -11.87 -20.85 -8.91
CA ARG A 1 -11.37 -19.61 -9.56
C ARG A 1 -12.52 -18.60 -9.59
N PRO A 2 -12.37 -17.40 -9.04
CA PRO A 2 -13.37 -16.36 -9.22
C PRO A 2 -13.51 -16.01 -10.70
N PRO A 3 -14.70 -15.62 -11.19
CA PRO A 3 -14.90 -15.31 -12.59
C PRO A 3 -14.02 -14.16 -13.05
N ARG A 4 -13.61 -14.19 -14.32
CA ARG A 4 -12.72 -13.21 -14.98
C ARG A 4 -13.24 -11.74 -15.00
N SER A 5 -14.34 -11.45 -14.33
CA SER A 5 -14.88 -10.10 -14.13
C SER A 5 -14.12 -9.26 -13.10
N THR A 6 -13.12 -9.80 -12.41
CA THR A 6 -12.21 -9.11 -11.50
C THR A 6 -11.04 -8.39 -12.20
N LEU A 7 -11.14 -8.13 -13.50
CA LEU A 7 -10.17 -7.31 -14.24
C LEU A 7 -10.24 -5.80 -13.89
N PHE A 8 -11.16 -5.40 -13.00
CA PHE A 8 -11.42 -3.99 -12.70
C PHE A 8 -10.23 -3.21 -12.08
N PRO A 9 -9.45 -3.78 -11.15
CA PRO A 9 -8.29 -3.06 -10.61
C PRO A 9 -7.19 -2.86 -11.67
N TYR A 10 -6.99 -3.86 -12.52
CA TYR A 10 -5.93 -3.82 -13.54
C TYR A 10 -6.21 -2.80 -14.64
N THR A 11 -7.46 -2.61 -15.05
CA THR A 11 -7.82 -1.64 -16.10
C THR A 11 -7.60 -0.20 -15.66
N THR A 12 -7.82 0.11 -14.39
CA THR A 12 -7.54 1.45 -13.84
C THR A 12 -6.04 1.71 -13.77
N LEU A 13 -5.24 0.70 -13.42
CA LEU A 13 -3.78 0.76 -13.41
C LEU A 13 -3.21 0.97 -14.83
N PHE A 14 -3.76 0.29 -15.84
CA PHE A 14 -3.30 0.39 -17.23
C PHE A 14 -3.71 1.69 -17.93
N ARG A 15 -4.76 2.38 -17.46
CA ARG A 15 -5.16 3.70 -18.02
C ARG A 15 -4.17 4.83 -17.71
N SER A 16 -3.15 4.56 -16.93
CA SER A 16 -2.16 5.54 -16.48
C SER A 16 -1.01 5.74 -17.48
N THR A 17 -1.01 5.04 -18.62
CA THR A 17 0.03 5.16 -19.64
C THR A 17 -0.57 5.60 -20.98
N PRO A 18 0.07 6.54 -21.70
CA PRO A 18 -0.38 6.95 -23.04
C PRO A 18 -0.29 5.82 -24.07
N SER A 19 0.60 4.85 -23.86
CA SER A 19 0.86 3.75 -24.78
C SER A 19 1.46 2.55 -24.02
N MET A 20 1.16 1.34 -24.47
CA MET A 20 1.81 0.10 -23.99
C MET A 20 3.31 0.03 -24.33
N LYS A 21 3.79 0.88 -25.22
CA LYS A 21 5.21 0.98 -25.62
C LYS A 21 5.95 2.08 -24.88
N GLU A 22 5.28 2.83 -24.00
CA GLU A 22 5.90 3.90 -23.23
C GLU A 22 6.90 3.32 -22.21
N HIS A 23 8.09 3.90 -22.16
CA HIS A 23 9.09 3.51 -21.15
C HIS A 23 8.64 4.01 -19.78
N ILE A 24 8.74 3.15 -18.77
CA ILE A 24 8.34 3.47 -17.39
C ILE A 24 9.07 4.71 -16.85
N ALA A 25 10.31 4.95 -17.30
CA ALA A 25 11.09 6.12 -16.92
C ALA A 25 10.48 7.46 -17.36
N ASN A 26 9.61 7.45 -18.37
CA ASN A 26 8.93 8.65 -18.88
C ASN A 26 7.61 8.95 -18.15
N LEU A 27 7.20 8.06 -17.24
CA LEU A 27 5.97 8.24 -16.47
C LEU A 27 6.23 9.08 -15.22
N SER A 28 5.19 9.75 -14.72
CA SER A 28 5.23 10.38 -13.39
C SER A 28 5.52 9.33 -12.30
N GLY A 29 6.09 9.76 -11.18
CA GLY A 29 6.41 8.84 -10.06
C GLY A 29 5.19 8.01 -9.61
N GLY A 30 4.01 8.62 -9.53
CA GLY A 30 2.78 7.91 -9.19
C GLY A 30 2.37 6.87 -10.23
N ASN A 31 2.54 7.17 -11.52
CA ASN A 31 2.26 6.21 -12.59
C ASN A 31 3.30 5.07 -12.61
N GLN A 32 4.57 5.37 -12.35
CA GLN A 32 5.60 4.34 -12.18
C GLN A 32 5.23 3.39 -11.06
N GLN A 33 4.81 3.91 -9.90
CA GLN A 33 4.40 3.10 -8.75
C GLN A 33 3.19 2.20 -9.08
N LYS A 34 2.20 2.74 -9.78
CA LYS A 34 1.04 1.95 -10.24
C LYS A 34 1.44 0.81 -11.17
N VAL A 35 2.39 1.02 -12.08
CA VAL A 35 2.90 -0.03 -12.96
C VAL A 35 3.61 -1.13 -12.17
N ILE A 36 4.39 -0.76 -11.15
CA ILE A 36 5.04 -1.74 -10.26
C ILE A 36 4.00 -2.59 -9.54
N VAL A 37 2.98 -1.97 -8.94
CA VAL A 37 1.89 -2.67 -8.26
C VAL A 37 1.15 -3.59 -9.25
N ALA A 38 0.80 -3.10 -10.43
CA ALA A 38 0.13 -3.88 -11.46
C ALA A 38 0.92 -5.13 -11.88
N ARG A 39 2.24 -4.99 -12.01
CA ARG A 39 3.13 -6.12 -12.35
C ARG A 39 3.06 -7.24 -11.31
N TRP A 40 3.06 -6.91 -10.03
CA TRP A 40 2.97 -7.90 -8.97
C TRP A 40 1.58 -8.52 -8.88
N LEU A 41 0.53 -7.71 -9.08
CA LEU A 41 -0.85 -8.18 -9.10
C LEU A 41 -1.17 -9.12 -10.27
N ALA A 42 -0.42 -9.05 -11.37
CA ALA A 42 -0.59 -9.95 -12.51
C ALA A 42 -0.36 -11.43 -12.15
N ASN A 43 0.35 -11.71 -11.05
CA ASN A 43 0.54 -13.06 -10.52
C ASN A 43 -0.56 -13.50 -9.53
N ASP A 44 -1.58 -12.67 -9.31
CA ASP A 44 -2.70 -12.92 -8.40
C ASP A 44 -2.27 -13.39 -6.98
N PRO A 45 -1.38 -12.67 -6.28
CA PRO A 45 -0.89 -13.09 -4.97
C PRO A 45 -2.00 -13.02 -3.91
N ASP A 46 -1.96 -13.93 -2.94
CA ASP A 46 -2.84 -13.88 -1.76
C ASP A 46 -2.35 -12.87 -0.72
N VAL A 47 -1.03 -12.66 -0.66
CA VAL A 47 -0.36 -11.73 0.25
C VAL A 47 0.50 -10.76 -0.54
N LEU A 48 0.32 -9.47 -0.33
CA LEU A 48 1.09 -8.41 -0.96
C LEU A 48 1.88 -7.64 0.10
N ILE A 49 3.20 -7.57 -0.08
CA ILE A 49 4.08 -6.77 0.79
C ILE A 49 4.49 -5.52 0.02
N MET A 50 4.19 -4.36 0.59
CA MET A 50 4.46 -3.05 -0.01
C MET A 50 5.36 -2.23 0.92
N ASP A 51 6.57 -1.95 0.46
CA ASP A 51 7.56 -1.16 1.20
C ASP A 51 7.56 0.29 0.70
N GLU A 52 7.17 1.21 1.58
CA GLU A 52 7.05 2.67 1.30
C GLU A 52 6.28 2.95 -0.01
N PRO A 53 5.06 2.41 -0.21
CA PRO A 53 4.39 2.41 -1.52
C PRO A 53 4.03 3.80 -2.04
N THR A 54 4.02 4.81 -1.20
CA THR A 54 3.62 6.18 -1.54
C THR A 54 4.74 7.19 -1.40
N ARG A 55 5.97 6.71 -1.13
CA ARG A 55 7.10 7.60 -0.93
C ARG A 55 7.47 8.34 -2.21
N GLY A 56 7.58 9.67 -2.10
CA GLY A 56 8.04 10.51 -3.21
C GLY A 56 7.02 10.74 -4.33
N ILE A 57 5.75 10.38 -4.12
CA ILE A 57 4.67 10.65 -5.07
C ILE A 57 3.75 11.76 -4.54
N ASP A 58 3.02 12.41 -5.44
CA ASP A 58 2.08 13.48 -5.10
C ASP A 58 0.83 12.95 -4.37
N VAL A 59 0.08 13.87 -3.73
CA VAL A 59 -1.10 13.54 -2.90
C VAL A 59 -2.18 12.81 -3.69
N GLY A 60 -2.40 13.20 -4.95
CA GLY A 60 -3.41 12.56 -5.82
C GLY A 60 -3.04 11.12 -6.13
N ALA A 61 -1.77 10.88 -6.48
CA ALA A 61 -1.26 9.54 -6.74
C ALA A 61 -1.24 8.66 -5.47
N LYS A 62 -0.96 9.23 -4.29
CA LYS A 62 -1.08 8.51 -3.01
C LYS A 62 -2.51 7.98 -2.82
N HIS A 63 -3.50 8.84 -3.04
CA HIS A 63 -4.91 8.47 -2.89
C HIS A 63 -5.29 7.28 -3.78
N GLU A 64 -4.85 7.29 -5.04
CA GLU A 64 -5.10 6.17 -5.96
C GLU A 64 -4.46 4.86 -5.49
N ILE A 65 -3.26 4.91 -4.89
CA ILE A 65 -2.61 3.71 -4.30
C ILE A 65 -3.43 3.20 -3.11
N TYR A 66 -3.95 4.09 -2.25
CA TYR A 66 -4.79 3.69 -1.12
C TYR A 66 -6.11 3.05 -1.57
N GLU A 67 -6.74 3.58 -2.62
CA GLU A 67 -7.93 2.97 -3.21
C GLU A 67 -7.65 1.55 -3.72
N ILE A 68 -6.53 1.36 -4.44
CA ILE A 68 -6.09 0.04 -4.91
C ILE A 68 -5.90 -0.92 -3.74
N MET A 69 -5.21 -0.51 -2.68
CA MET A 69 -5.00 -1.34 -1.49
C MET A 69 -6.32 -1.71 -0.82
N SER A 70 -7.22 -0.73 -0.65
CA SER A 70 -8.55 -0.95 -0.07
C SER A 70 -9.37 -1.95 -0.88
N ASP A 71 -9.36 -1.84 -2.21
CA ASP A 71 -10.10 -2.74 -3.09
C ASP A 71 -9.53 -4.15 -3.09
N LEU A 72 -8.21 -4.30 -3.00
CA LEU A 72 -7.56 -5.60 -2.85
C LEU A 72 -7.92 -6.27 -1.52
N ALA A 73 -7.93 -5.51 -0.42
CA ALA A 73 -8.33 -6.00 0.89
C ALA A 73 -9.80 -6.46 0.88
N LYS A 74 -10.71 -5.71 0.24
CA LYS A 74 -12.12 -6.11 0.04
C LYS A 74 -12.27 -7.41 -0.77
N GLN A 75 -11.32 -7.71 -1.65
CA GLN A 75 -11.27 -8.96 -2.42
C GLN A 75 -10.68 -10.13 -1.62
N GLY A 76 -10.33 -9.92 -0.36
CA GLY A 76 -9.78 -10.95 0.54
C GLY A 76 -8.26 -11.12 0.45
N LYS A 77 -7.55 -10.19 -0.21
CA LYS A 77 -6.08 -10.19 -0.21
C LYS A 77 -5.55 -9.68 1.14
N ALA A 78 -4.47 -10.26 1.63
CA ALA A 78 -3.74 -9.75 2.78
C ALA A 78 -2.68 -8.74 2.32
N ILE A 79 -2.62 -7.57 2.97
CA ILE A 79 -1.67 -6.52 2.63
C ILE A 79 -0.80 -6.23 3.85
N ILE A 80 0.51 -6.29 3.66
CA ILE A 80 1.51 -5.83 4.63
C ILE A 80 2.13 -4.56 4.05
N MET A 81 1.81 -3.42 4.65
CA MET A 81 2.35 -2.13 4.27
C MET A 81 3.43 -1.72 5.27
N ILE A 82 4.62 -1.41 4.76
CA ILE A 82 5.70 -0.80 5.54
C ILE A 82 5.69 0.69 5.19
N SER A 83 5.57 1.54 6.19
CA SER A 83 5.56 2.99 5.99
C SER A 83 6.18 3.72 7.18
N SER A 84 6.88 4.81 6.89
CA SER A 84 7.37 5.79 7.87
C SER A 84 6.40 6.97 8.06
N GLU A 85 5.34 7.06 7.26
CA GLU A 85 4.36 8.14 7.35
C GLU A 85 3.24 7.81 8.34
N MET A 86 3.19 8.53 9.46
CA MET A 86 2.22 8.29 10.54
C MET A 86 0.76 8.40 10.07
N SER A 87 0.46 9.39 9.24
CA SER A 87 -0.90 9.61 8.71
C SER A 87 -1.36 8.45 7.83
N GLU A 88 -0.44 7.86 7.06
CA GLU A 88 -0.70 6.69 6.22
C GLU A 88 -1.02 5.47 7.07
N LEU A 89 -0.19 5.19 8.08
CA LEU A 89 -0.39 4.08 8.99
C LEU A 89 -1.74 4.17 9.70
N LEU A 90 -2.05 5.32 10.30
CA LEU A 90 -3.29 5.52 11.05
C LEU A 90 -4.54 5.52 10.17
N GLY A 91 -4.41 5.91 8.89
CA GLY A 91 -5.53 5.98 7.96
C GLY A 91 -5.83 4.67 7.22
N MET A 92 -4.86 3.77 7.12
CA MET A 92 -4.96 2.59 6.25
C MET A 92 -4.92 1.25 6.98
N ALA A 93 -4.30 1.19 8.16
CA ALA A 93 -4.04 -0.07 8.82
C ALA A 93 -5.21 -0.54 9.70
N ASP A 94 -5.53 -1.83 9.61
CA ASP A 94 -6.40 -2.53 10.57
C ASP A 94 -5.60 -3.02 11.79
N ARG A 95 -4.29 -3.17 11.63
CA ARG A 95 -3.35 -3.57 12.67
C ARG A 95 -1.99 -2.95 12.40
N ILE A 96 -1.35 -2.43 13.44
CA ILE A 96 -0.03 -1.79 13.35
C ILE A 96 0.98 -2.57 14.17
N CYS A 97 2.05 -3.01 13.52
CA CYS A 97 3.23 -3.59 14.17
C CYS A 97 4.35 -2.54 14.18
N VAL A 98 4.85 -2.19 15.35
CA VAL A 98 5.88 -1.16 15.50
C VAL A 98 7.24 -1.80 15.69
N MET A 99 8.19 -1.38 14.85
CA MET A 99 9.58 -1.85 14.89
C MET A 99 10.50 -0.76 15.45
N CYS A 100 11.42 -1.14 16.31
CA CYS A 100 12.49 -0.26 16.79
C CYS A 100 13.79 -1.06 16.91
N ASN A 101 14.88 -0.56 16.33
CA ASN A 101 16.20 -1.20 16.35
C ASN A 101 16.17 -2.69 15.94
N GLY A 102 15.40 -3.03 14.88
CA GLY A 102 15.29 -4.38 14.36
C GLY A 102 14.44 -5.33 15.21
N LYS A 103 13.74 -4.83 16.21
CA LYS A 103 12.87 -5.62 17.09
C LYS A 103 11.43 -5.16 17.00
N LEU A 104 10.48 -6.09 17.07
CA LEU A 104 9.07 -5.78 17.26
C LEU A 104 8.88 -5.30 18.70
N THR A 105 8.50 -4.04 18.88
CA THR A 105 8.36 -3.38 20.19
C THR A 105 6.91 -3.20 20.62
N GLY A 106 5.96 -3.31 19.68
CA GLY A 106 4.54 -3.22 19.99
C GLY A 106 3.67 -3.63 18.82
N GLU A 107 2.44 -4.00 19.17
CA GLU A 107 1.36 -4.33 18.25
C GLU A 107 0.10 -3.61 18.72
N ILE A 108 -0.65 -3.02 17.78
CA ILE A 108 -1.90 -2.30 18.03
C ILE A 108 -2.93 -2.86 17.07
N ASP A 109 -3.96 -3.50 17.58
CA ASP A 109 -5.04 -4.13 16.82
C ASP A 109 -6.44 -3.58 17.18
N GLN A 110 -6.51 -2.68 18.18
CA GLN A 110 -7.75 -2.02 18.58
C GLN A 110 -7.83 -0.64 17.93
N PRO A 111 -8.88 -0.32 17.17
CA PRO A 111 -9.01 0.97 16.47
C PRO A 111 -8.90 2.19 17.41
N GLU A 112 -9.43 2.09 18.62
CA GLU A 112 -9.37 3.15 19.64
C GLU A 112 -7.97 3.41 20.18
N GLU A 113 -7.06 2.44 20.06
CA GLU A 113 -5.66 2.57 20.45
C GLU A 113 -4.74 3.03 19.30
N MET A 114 -5.25 3.06 18.06
CA MET A 114 -4.49 3.51 16.88
C MET A 114 -4.30 5.01 16.88
N THR A 115 -3.44 5.49 17.77
CA THR A 115 -3.09 6.91 17.91
C THR A 115 -1.60 7.14 17.70
N GLN A 116 -1.24 8.33 17.22
CA GLN A 116 0.16 8.73 17.07
C GLN A 116 0.95 8.54 18.36
N ALA A 117 0.39 8.93 19.50
CA ALA A 117 1.04 8.80 20.80
C ALA A 117 1.34 7.33 21.15
N ARG A 118 0.39 6.44 20.86
CA ARG A 118 0.56 5.00 21.10
C ARG A 118 1.63 4.39 20.22
N VAL A 119 1.62 4.67 18.91
CA VAL A 119 2.65 4.22 17.97
C VAL A 119 4.02 4.72 18.41
N MET A 120 4.15 6.03 18.72
CA MET A 120 5.40 6.62 19.15
C MET A 120 5.92 6.02 20.47
N SER A 121 5.05 5.65 21.39
CA SER A 121 5.44 5.00 22.66
C SER A 121 6.16 3.67 22.44
N PHE A 122 5.87 2.97 21.35
CA PHE A 122 6.57 1.74 20.95
C PHE A 122 7.80 2.03 20.09
N ALA A 123 7.71 3.02 19.18
CA ALA A 123 8.81 3.39 18.28
C ALA A 123 10.03 3.96 19.01
N THR A 124 9.86 4.49 20.21
CA THR A 124 10.93 5.09 21.04
C THR A 124 11.40 4.18 22.19
N LYS A 125 11.02 2.92 22.19
CA LYS A 125 11.52 1.94 23.17
C LYS A 125 12.94 1.52 22.81
N PHE A 126 13.91 2.00 23.56
CA PHE A 126 15.33 1.66 23.45
C PHE A 126 15.70 0.49 24.37
#